data_0b63f10a0db3a2e02aebe34ad6edb44c
#
_entry.id   0b63f10a0db3a2e02aebe34ad6edb44c
#
_cell.length_a   1.000
_cell.length_b   1.000
_cell.length_c   1.000
_cell.angle_alpha   90.00
_cell.angle_beta   90.00
_cell.angle_gamma   90.00
#
_symmetry.space_group_name_H-M   'P 1'
#
loop_
_entity.id
_entity.type
_entity.pdbx_description
1 polymer ?
#
loop_
_entity_poly.entity_id
_entity_poly.type
_entity_poly.pdbx_seq_one_letter_code
_entity_poly.pdbx_strand_id
1 'polypeptide(L)'
;MWVGLGTPSDFNGRDVRGKLVLIQSMPMPGVVAHSAEYIDASQRAAEQGAAAVAFNVAIPGNYQVQTGPGNSRVPTFTLGSDDMTALREAMERGPVKVRVRLATEMRQGLRDASVWGVLPGTTNEDIVVMAHHDSYFYGAMDNASGMSVMLGLAEYFSKIPQSQRRRTLRFVTTSGHHAGSLGTAWLHDNRATALANTVLAINCEHVSVTQAYYDRNAPVLRKSDNIDARRWWVNGSGRLASIAQGAWKMFGVTTYDTMENNASGDMRAMDRDVPSVQLIESSVYYHTDHDVPDVVPDAGLEAVARGYAKIIDQVNTLEKAVLLPKAPQSSSSARP
;
A
#
# COMPACT_ATOMS: atom_id res chain seq x y z
N MET A 1 21.95 17.53 -15.41
CA MET A 1 21.87 16.70 -16.63
C MET A 1 20.54 15.96 -16.61
N TRP A 2 19.72 16.14 -17.63
CA TRP A 2 18.49 15.39 -17.82
C TRP A 2 18.77 14.06 -18.52
N VAL A 3 18.24 12.95 -17.98
CA VAL A 3 18.42 11.59 -18.49
C VAL A 3 17.09 10.84 -18.72
N GLY A 4 15.99 11.56 -18.90
CA GLY A 4 14.70 10.93 -19.18
C GLY A 4 14.20 10.05 -18.05
N LEU A 5 13.80 8.82 -18.36
CA LEU A 5 13.35 7.81 -17.40
C LEU A 5 14.51 7.14 -16.63
N GLY A 6 15.74 7.40 -17.00
CA GLY A 6 16.92 6.80 -16.38
C GLY A 6 17.20 5.35 -16.79
N THR A 7 16.66 4.91 -17.92
CA THR A 7 16.99 3.60 -18.49
C THR A 7 18.46 3.52 -18.91
N PRO A 8 19.06 2.33 -19.09
CA PRO A 8 20.43 2.22 -19.57
C PRO A 8 20.70 3.03 -20.84
N SER A 9 19.74 3.06 -21.76
CA SER A 9 19.84 3.82 -23.01
C SER A 9 19.84 5.33 -22.79
N ASP A 10 19.18 5.82 -21.76
CA ASP A 10 19.13 7.25 -21.43
C ASP A 10 20.49 7.81 -20.97
N PHE A 11 21.39 6.96 -20.52
CA PHE A 11 22.74 7.34 -20.11
C PHE A 11 23.76 7.29 -21.25
N ASN A 12 23.43 6.63 -22.37
CA ASN A 12 24.36 6.48 -23.48
C ASN A 12 24.78 7.84 -24.04
N GLY A 13 26.11 8.05 -24.15
CA GLY A 13 26.69 9.29 -24.68
C GLY A 13 26.56 10.52 -23.78
N ARG A 14 26.07 10.36 -22.55
CA ARG A 14 25.93 11.46 -21.58
C ARG A 14 26.97 11.36 -20.48
N ASP A 15 27.78 12.41 -20.35
CA ASP A 15 28.71 12.53 -19.23
C ASP A 15 27.99 13.12 -18.02
N VAL A 16 27.71 12.30 -17.02
CA VAL A 16 27.00 12.67 -15.79
C VAL A 16 27.96 12.94 -14.63
N ARG A 17 29.26 12.79 -14.79
CA ARG A 17 30.26 12.95 -13.73
C ARG A 17 30.22 14.33 -13.11
N GLY A 18 30.12 14.37 -11.78
CA GLY A 18 30.03 15.59 -10.99
C GLY A 18 28.75 16.42 -11.18
N LYS A 19 27.73 15.88 -11.84
CA LYS A 19 26.47 16.58 -12.12
C LYS A 19 25.34 16.13 -11.23
N LEU A 20 24.35 17.02 -11.02
CA LEU A 20 23.01 16.62 -10.61
C LEU A 20 22.31 15.97 -11.79
N VAL A 21 21.92 14.71 -11.64
CA VAL A 21 21.16 13.95 -12.63
C VAL A 21 19.67 14.12 -12.33
N LEU A 22 18.89 14.48 -13.35
CA LEU A 22 17.44 14.64 -13.28
C LEU A 22 16.77 13.46 -13.98
N ILE A 23 15.90 12.74 -13.26
CA ILE A 23 15.21 11.56 -13.73
C ILE A 23 13.70 11.78 -13.56
N GLN A 24 12.91 11.45 -14.57
CA GLN A 24 11.46 11.53 -14.51
C GLN A 24 10.86 10.13 -14.47
N SER A 25 10.11 9.83 -13.42
CA SER A 25 9.26 8.66 -13.33
C SER A 25 7.84 9.01 -13.75
N MET A 26 7.05 8.03 -14.17
CA MET A 26 5.64 8.18 -14.53
C MET A 26 4.78 7.46 -13.52
N PRO A 27 3.67 8.03 -13.03
CA PRO A 27 2.71 7.27 -12.26
C PRO A 27 2.10 6.17 -13.15
N MET A 28 1.96 4.97 -12.62
CA MET A 28 1.38 3.84 -13.33
C MET A 28 -0.06 3.63 -12.87
N PRO A 29 -1.05 3.58 -13.79
CA PRO A 29 -2.44 3.33 -13.43
C PRO A 29 -2.63 1.95 -12.77
N GLY A 30 -3.44 1.90 -11.72
CA GLY A 30 -3.84 0.65 -11.08
C GLY A 30 -2.76 -0.08 -10.27
N VAL A 31 -1.60 0.54 -10.06
CA VAL A 31 -0.54 -0.03 -9.23
C VAL A 31 0.05 1.02 -8.28
N VAL A 32 0.48 0.57 -7.10
CA VAL A 32 1.19 1.37 -6.10
C VAL A 32 2.64 1.54 -6.56
N ALA A 33 2.85 1.95 -7.80
CA ALA A 33 4.18 2.06 -8.35
C ALA A 33 4.26 3.19 -9.36
N HIS A 34 5.39 3.82 -9.37
CA HIS A 34 5.83 4.69 -10.44
C HIS A 34 6.57 3.84 -11.49
N SER A 35 6.85 4.40 -12.66
CA SER A 35 7.66 3.68 -13.64
C SER A 35 8.97 3.23 -12.97
N ALA A 36 9.24 1.94 -13.07
CA ALA A 36 10.11 1.21 -12.17
C ALA A 36 11.60 1.53 -12.23
N GLU A 37 12.02 2.39 -13.13
CA GLU A 37 13.45 2.57 -13.38
C GLU A 37 14.18 3.47 -12.39
N TYR A 38 13.46 4.20 -11.53
CA TYR A 38 14.12 5.23 -10.72
C TYR A 38 15.11 4.67 -9.67
N ILE A 39 14.90 3.50 -9.10
CA ILE A 39 15.79 2.89 -8.11
C ILE A 39 17.10 2.50 -8.80
N ASP A 40 17.02 1.73 -9.88
CA ASP A 40 18.17 1.31 -10.65
C ASP A 40 18.84 2.49 -11.38
N ALA A 41 18.05 3.49 -11.78
CA ALA A 41 18.53 4.70 -12.39
C ALA A 41 19.42 5.54 -11.45
N SER A 42 19.10 5.62 -10.15
CA SER A 42 19.96 6.30 -9.17
C SER A 42 21.29 5.57 -8.99
N GLN A 43 21.27 4.25 -8.98
CA GLN A 43 22.47 3.44 -8.90
C GLN A 43 23.33 3.62 -10.17
N ARG A 44 22.73 3.55 -11.36
CA ARG A 44 23.44 3.82 -12.63
C ARG A 44 24.07 5.20 -12.65
N ALA A 45 23.35 6.24 -12.19
CA ALA A 45 23.90 7.59 -12.10
C ALA A 45 25.10 7.64 -11.15
N ALA A 46 25.00 7.02 -9.98
CA ALA A 46 26.09 6.96 -8.99
C ALA A 46 27.32 6.23 -9.55
N GLU A 47 27.14 5.09 -10.21
CA GLU A 47 28.20 4.30 -10.83
C GLU A 47 28.94 5.07 -11.93
N GLN A 48 28.25 5.97 -12.62
CA GLN A 48 28.83 6.85 -13.64
C GLN A 48 29.37 8.17 -13.05
N GLY A 49 29.40 8.30 -11.72
CA GLY A 49 30.04 9.43 -11.03
C GLY A 49 29.18 10.68 -10.90
N ALA A 50 27.85 10.57 -10.97
CA ALA A 50 26.95 11.67 -10.64
C ALA A 50 27.20 12.20 -9.22
N ALA A 51 27.07 13.50 -9.00
CA ALA A 51 27.22 14.11 -7.69
C ALA A 51 25.94 13.99 -6.83
N ALA A 52 24.77 13.95 -7.47
CA ALA A 52 23.46 13.78 -6.84
C ALA A 52 22.42 13.35 -7.87
N VAL A 53 21.28 12.85 -7.39
CA VAL A 53 20.14 12.50 -8.24
C VAL A 53 18.88 13.18 -7.71
N ALA A 54 18.12 13.80 -8.59
CA ALA A 54 16.78 14.30 -8.31
C ALA A 54 15.76 13.55 -9.16
N PHE A 55 14.77 12.99 -8.49
CA PHE A 55 13.63 12.33 -9.12
C PHE A 55 12.43 13.25 -9.19
N ASN A 56 11.66 13.11 -10.23
CA ASN A 56 10.32 13.65 -10.36
C ASN A 56 9.37 12.51 -10.68
N VAL A 57 8.25 12.44 -9.99
CA VAL A 57 7.09 11.69 -10.44
C VAL A 57 6.19 12.66 -11.20
N ALA A 58 5.90 12.36 -12.45
CA ALA A 58 5.20 13.26 -13.38
C ALA A 58 3.71 13.41 -13.04
N ILE A 59 3.43 13.93 -11.85
CA ILE A 59 2.10 14.35 -11.42
C ILE A 59 2.04 15.87 -11.60
N PRO A 60 1.03 16.43 -12.32
CA PRO A 60 0.88 17.87 -12.49
C PRO A 60 0.81 18.60 -11.16
N GLY A 61 1.46 19.74 -11.07
CA GLY A 61 1.63 20.49 -9.83
C GLY A 61 2.97 20.18 -9.16
N ASN A 62 3.15 20.71 -7.96
CA ASN A 62 4.43 20.60 -7.25
C ASN A 62 4.33 19.60 -6.08
N TYR A 63 3.73 18.44 -6.31
CA TYR A 63 3.58 17.40 -5.30
C TYR A 63 4.93 16.87 -4.85
N GLN A 64 5.10 16.79 -3.54
CA GLN A 64 6.24 16.08 -2.95
C GLN A 64 5.89 14.60 -2.84
N VAL A 65 6.71 13.76 -3.42
CA VAL A 65 6.49 12.31 -3.44
C VAL A 65 7.60 11.64 -2.66
N GLN A 66 7.26 10.87 -1.63
CA GLN A 66 8.22 10.00 -0.97
C GLN A 66 8.32 8.70 -1.74
N THR A 67 9.46 8.50 -2.33
CA THR A 67 9.88 7.20 -2.83
C THR A 67 10.78 6.57 -1.78
N GLY A 68 10.63 5.31 -1.50
CA GLY A 68 11.42 4.64 -0.46
C GLY A 68 12.92 4.93 -0.58
N PRO A 69 13.69 4.88 0.50
CA PRO A 69 15.13 5.12 0.46
C PRO A 69 15.78 4.08 -0.43
N GLY A 70 16.06 4.45 -1.65
CA GLY A 70 16.92 3.64 -2.49
C GLY A 70 18.31 3.53 -1.83
N ASN A 71 19.01 2.43 -1.99
CA ASN A 71 20.41 2.28 -1.60
C ASN A 71 21.34 3.12 -2.49
N SER A 72 20.97 4.38 -2.73
CA SER A 72 21.77 5.27 -3.57
C SER A 72 23.07 5.62 -2.85
N ARG A 73 24.19 5.54 -3.58
CA ARG A 73 25.51 5.91 -3.10
C ARG A 73 25.75 7.42 -3.17
N VAL A 74 24.82 8.17 -3.70
CA VAL A 74 24.88 9.64 -3.82
C VAL A 74 23.62 10.25 -3.24
N PRO A 75 23.64 11.53 -2.81
CA PRO A 75 22.45 12.22 -2.36
C PRO A 75 21.32 12.10 -3.39
N THR A 76 20.16 11.61 -2.94
CA THR A 76 18.99 11.37 -3.79
C THR A 76 17.78 11.99 -3.13
N PHE A 77 16.96 12.71 -3.90
CA PHE A 77 15.78 13.41 -3.42
C PHE A 77 14.74 13.54 -4.53
N THR A 78 13.53 13.90 -4.17
CA THR A 78 12.43 14.13 -5.11
C THR A 78 12.21 15.64 -5.34
N LEU A 79 11.71 15.97 -6.52
CA LEU A 79 11.24 17.31 -6.89
C LEU A 79 9.82 17.22 -7.42
N GLY A 80 8.99 18.21 -7.13
CA GLY A 80 7.70 18.36 -7.77
C GLY A 80 7.83 18.63 -9.27
N SER A 81 6.74 18.44 -10.02
CA SER A 81 6.77 18.57 -11.48
C SER A 81 7.02 19.99 -11.96
N ASP A 82 6.53 20.99 -11.24
CA ASP A 82 6.74 22.40 -11.60
C ASP A 82 8.22 22.78 -11.44
N ASP A 83 8.86 22.37 -10.32
CA ASP A 83 10.28 22.60 -10.07
C ASP A 83 11.16 21.86 -11.08
N MET A 84 10.81 20.61 -11.42
CA MET A 84 11.54 19.86 -12.44
C MET A 84 11.43 20.53 -13.82
N THR A 85 10.24 21.02 -14.17
CA THR A 85 10.01 21.76 -15.41
C THR A 85 10.82 23.03 -15.47
N ALA A 86 10.80 23.83 -14.39
CA ALA A 86 11.59 25.07 -14.30
C ALA A 86 13.10 24.83 -14.46
N LEU A 87 13.62 23.75 -13.87
CA LEU A 87 15.02 23.37 -14.05
C LEU A 87 15.33 22.96 -15.50
N ARG A 88 14.46 22.21 -16.15
CA ARG A 88 14.62 21.80 -17.56
C ARG A 88 14.62 23.01 -18.48
N GLU A 89 13.65 23.89 -18.34
CA GLU A 89 13.60 25.14 -19.11
C GLU A 89 14.84 26.04 -18.89
N ALA A 90 15.33 26.10 -17.65
CA ALA A 90 16.58 26.83 -17.40
C ALA A 90 17.75 26.19 -18.14
N MET A 91 17.83 24.87 -18.21
CA MET A 91 18.88 24.14 -18.94
C MET A 91 18.81 24.33 -20.45
N GLU A 92 17.62 24.54 -21.02
CA GLU A 92 17.42 24.85 -22.44
C GLU A 92 17.99 26.24 -22.80
N ARG A 93 17.95 27.17 -21.83
CA ARG A 93 18.51 28.53 -22.02
C ARG A 93 20.03 28.61 -21.87
N GLY A 94 20.68 27.57 -21.32
CA GLY A 94 22.12 27.51 -21.17
C GLY A 94 22.60 26.66 -19.97
N PRO A 95 23.89 26.67 -19.68
CA PRO A 95 24.47 25.93 -18.57
C PRO A 95 23.90 26.39 -17.21
N VAL A 96 23.40 25.45 -16.45
CA VAL A 96 22.80 25.69 -15.08
C VAL A 96 23.76 25.17 -14.03
N LYS A 97 24.01 25.96 -12.99
CA LYS A 97 24.65 25.54 -11.75
C LYS A 97 23.61 25.48 -10.65
N VAL A 98 23.57 24.35 -9.94
CA VAL A 98 22.69 24.17 -8.80
C VAL A 98 23.50 23.98 -7.52
N ARG A 99 22.93 24.41 -6.39
CA ARG A 99 23.46 24.10 -5.07
C ARG A 99 22.46 23.22 -4.35
N VAL A 100 22.86 21.97 -4.07
CA VAL A 100 22.06 21.04 -3.28
C VAL A 100 22.56 21.08 -1.83
N ARG A 101 21.67 21.22 -0.88
CA ARG A 101 21.94 21.09 0.55
C ARG A 101 21.00 20.07 1.13
N LEU A 102 21.53 18.89 1.44
CA LEU A 102 20.80 17.79 2.06
C LEU A 102 21.46 17.50 3.41
N ALA A 103 20.71 17.66 4.49
CA ALA A 103 21.15 17.31 5.83
C ALA A 103 20.28 16.16 6.34
N THR A 104 20.90 15.01 6.59
CA THR A 104 20.23 13.82 7.09
C THR A 104 20.99 13.26 8.29
N GLU A 105 20.26 12.64 9.19
CA GLU A 105 20.82 11.96 10.36
C GLU A 105 20.30 10.53 10.42
N MET A 106 21.20 9.57 10.44
CA MET A 106 20.86 8.16 10.68
C MET A 106 20.81 7.90 12.18
N ARG A 107 19.62 7.66 12.71
CA ARG A 107 19.42 7.30 14.13
C ARG A 107 19.22 5.82 14.24
N GLN A 108 20.04 5.20 15.11
CA GLN A 108 19.97 3.78 15.43
C GLN A 108 19.15 3.55 16.70
N GLY A 109 18.61 2.34 16.86
CA GLY A 109 17.94 1.93 18.08
C GLY A 109 16.56 2.56 18.30
N LEU A 110 15.95 3.14 17.26
CA LEU A 110 14.56 3.57 17.34
C LEU A 110 13.65 2.36 17.59
N ARG A 111 12.57 2.60 18.34
CA ARG A 111 11.59 1.58 18.69
C ARG A 111 10.21 2.03 18.23
N ASP A 112 9.45 1.08 17.77
CA ASP A 112 8.05 1.21 17.45
C ASP A 112 7.30 0.01 18.07
N ALA A 113 5.96 0.04 18.09
CA ALA A 113 5.17 -1.00 18.72
C ALA A 113 3.88 -1.26 17.95
N SER A 114 3.61 -2.53 17.67
CA SER A 114 2.27 -2.95 17.27
C SER A 114 1.36 -3.00 18.50
N VAL A 115 0.16 -2.41 18.41
CA VAL A 115 -0.80 -2.36 19.51
C VAL A 115 -1.93 -3.36 19.24
N TRP A 116 -2.32 -4.10 20.28
CA TRP A 116 -3.32 -5.15 20.18
C TRP A 116 -4.52 -4.83 21.05
N GLY A 117 -5.70 -4.81 20.43
CA GLY A 117 -7.00 -4.80 21.10
C GLY A 117 -7.69 -6.16 20.98
N VAL A 118 -8.33 -6.64 22.04
CA VAL A 118 -8.97 -7.96 22.04
C VAL A 118 -10.42 -7.85 22.52
N LEU A 119 -11.33 -8.36 21.72
CA LEU A 119 -12.73 -8.60 22.11
C LEU A 119 -12.95 -10.11 22.23
N PRO A 120 -12.99 -10.68 23.45
CA PRO A 120 -13.13 -12.11 23.66
C PRO A 120 -14.41 -12.67 23.03
N GLY A 121 -14.32 -13.83 22.42
CA GLY A 121 -15.43 -14.65 21.95
C GLY A 121 -15.77 -15.79 22.91
N THR A 122 -16.55 -16.76 22.45
CA THR A 122 -16.94 -17.94 23.21
C THR A 122 -16.10 -19.18 22.86
N THR A 123 -15.24 -19.11 21.86
CA THR A 123 -14.32 -20.19 21.45
C THR A 123 -12.86 -19.72 21.48
N ASN A 124 -11.94 -20.66 21.37
CA ASN A 124 -10.50 -20.38 21.28
C ASN A 124 -10.07 -19.89 19.90
N GLU A 125 -10.94 -19.95 18.89
CA GLU A 125 -10.65 -19.45 17.55
C GLU A 125 -10.71 -17.92 17.52
N ASP A 126 -9.89 -17.32 16.66
CA ASP A 126 -9.89 -15.86 16.51
C ASP A 126 -9.87 -15.40 15.04
N ILE A 127 -10.28 -14.14 14.87
CA ILE A 127 -10.15 -13.38 13.62
C ILE A 127 -9.25 -12.19 13.93
N VAL A 128 -8.21 -12.01 13.11
CA VAL A 128 -7.32 -10.86 13.17
C VAL A 128 -7.78 -9.82 12.16
N VAL A 129 -7.98 -8.58 12.64
CA VAL A 129 -8.20 -7.41 11.80
C VAL A 129 -7.01 -6.48 12.01
N MET A 130 -6.31 -6.16 10.96
CA MET A 130 -5.09 -5.37 11.07
C MET A 130 -5.06 -4.18 10.11
N ALA A 131 -4.29 -3.16 10.49
CA ALA A 131 -3.97 -1.99 9.70
C ALA A 131 -2.64 -1.42 10.18
N HIS A 132 -1.76 -0.98 9.28
CA HIS A 132 -0.54 -0.29 9.70
C HIS A 132 -0.86 1.16 10.11
N HIS A 133 -0.06 1.71 11.03
CA HIS A 133 -0.31 3.02 11.62
C HIS A 133 0.80 4.05 11.32
N ASP A 134 1.84 3.64 10.64
CA ASP A 134 2.86 4.54 10.11
C ASP A 134 2.48 5.04 8.71
N SER A 135 2.98 6.20 8.33
CA SER A 135 2.69 6.82 7.04
C SER A 135 3.81 7.74 6.59
N TYR A 136 3.81 8.08 5.31
CA TYR A 136 4.51 9.26 4.82
C TYR A 136 3.57 10.46 4.82
N PHE A 137 4.10 11.65 5.12
CA PHE A 137 3.34 12.90 5.19
C PHE A 137 2.09 12.79 6.09
N TYR A 138 0.90 13.09 5.55
CA TYR A 138 -0.36 13.04 6.29
C TYR A 138 -0.99 11.65 6.32
N GLY A 139 -0.79 10.84 5.27
CA GLY A 139 -1.18 9.46 5.20
C GLY A 139 -2.68 9.19 5.40
N ALA A 140 -3.54 10.01 4.80
CA ALA A 140 -4.98 9.86 4.99
C ALA A 140 -5.51 8.58 4.33
N MET A 141 -5.12 8.31 3.08
CA MET A 141 -5.40 7.05 2.43
C MET A 141 -4.48 5.95 2.95
N ASP A 142 -3.19 6.24 3.05
CA ASP A 142 -2.09 5.34 3.42
C ASP A 142 -1.50 5.68 4.81
N ASN A 143 -2.05 5.23 5.97
CA ASN A 143 -3.15 4.28 6.04
C ASN A 143 -4.18 4.67 7.13
N ALA A 144 -4.45 5.97 7.33
CA ALA A 144 -5.49 6.38 8.27
C ALA A 144 -6.88 5.86 7.83
N SER A 145 -7.09 5.62 6.51
CA SER A 145 -8.31 5.01 5.99
C SER A 145 -8.51 3.58 6.52
N GLY A 146 -7.48 2.75 6.47
CA GLY A 146 -7.51 1.39 7.02
C GLY A 146 -7.65 1.37 8.53
N MET A 147 -6.93 2.25 9.22
CA MET A 147 -7.05 2.43 10.68
C MET A 147 -8.47 2.82 11.08
N SER A 148 -9.11 3.74 10.35
CA SER A 148 -10.49 4.18 10.62
C SER A 148 -11.49 3.03 10.47
N VAL A 149 -11.36 2.21 9.42
CA VAL A 149 -12.19 1.02 9.22
C VAL A 149 -11.97 0.00 10.35
N MET A 150 -10.72 -0.29 10.71
CA MET A 150 -10.41 -1.21 11.80
C MET A 150 -10.99 -0.73 13.14
N LEU A 151 -10.84 0.55 13.47
CA LEU A 151 -11.41 1.13 14.69
C LEU A 151 -12.95 1.12 14.68
N GLY A 152 -13.57 1.43 13.54
CA GLY A 152 -15.02 1.33 13.36
C GLY A 152 -15.55 -0.09 13.57
N LEU A 153 -14.82 -1.10 13.08
CA LEU A 153 -15.13 -2.51 13.33
C LEU A 153 -14.97 -2.85 14.83
N ALA A 154 -13.92 -2.37 15.48
CA ALA A 154 -13.69 -2.58 16.90
C ALA A 154 -14.84 -1.97 17.73
N GLU A 155 -15.24 -0.75 17.43
CA GLU A 155 -16.36 -0.08 18.08
C GLU A 155 -17.69 -0.84 17.86
N TYR A 156 -17.99 -1.23 16.62
CA TYR A 156 -19.20 -1.96 16.28
C TYR A 156 -19.28 -3.29 17.06
N PHE A 157 -18.25 -4.11 16.98
CA PHE A 157 -18.24 -5.42 17.62
C PHE A 157 -18.12 -5.35 19.14
N SER A 158 -17.61 -4.26 19.72
CA SER A 158 -17.60 -4.06 21.17
C SER A 158 -19.00 -3.96 21.79
N LYS A 159 -19.98 -3.48 21.00
CA LYS A 159 -21.38 -3.36 21.40
C LYS A 159 -22.15 -4.69 21.37
N ILE A 160 -21.59 -5.72 20.71
CA ILE A 160 -22.18 -7.06 20.66
C ILE A 160 -21.74 -7.83 21.92
N PRO A 161 -22.66 -8.42 22.70
CA PRO A 161 -22.31 -9.21 23.88
C PRO A 161 -21.33 -10.36 23.54
N GLN A 162 -20.44 -10.69 24.47
CA GLN A 162 -19.47 -11.79 24.28
C GLN A 162 -20.17 -13.11 23.93
N SER A 163 -21.31 -13.40 24.56
CA SER A 163 -22.08 -14.61 24.28
C SER A 163 -22.59 -14.76 22.84
N GLN A 164 -22.61 -13.67 22.10
CA GLN A 164 -22.99 -13.64 20.68
C GLN A 164 -21.77 -13.58 19.74
N ARG A 165 -20.56 -13.42 20.26
CA ARG A 165 -19.32 -13.47 19.48
C ARG A 165 -18.72 -14.87 19.58
N ARG A 166 -18.90 -15.70 18.56
CA ARG A 166 -18.30 -17.04 18.53
C ARG A 166 -16.78 -16.98 18.64
N ARG A 167 -16.13 -16.12 17.83
CA ARG A 167 -14.69 -15.98 17.77
C ARG A 167 -14.21 -14.72 18.46
N THR A 168 -13.06 -14.82 19.06
CA THR A 168 -12.32 -13.66 19.54
C THR A 168 -11.94 -12.77 18.36
N LEU A 169 -12.15 -11.46 18.47
CA LEU A 169 -11.66 -10.50 17.50
C LEU A 169 -10.41 -9.84 18.06
N ARG A 170 -9.33 -9.89 17.30
CA ARG A 170 -8.08 -9.22 17.62
C ARG A 170 -7.86 -8.10 16.60
N PHE A 171 -7.76 -6.88 17.09
CA PHE A 171 -7.45 -5.69 16.29
C PHE A 171 -5.99 -5.36 16.51
N VAL A 172 -5.22 -5.30 15.44
CA VAL A 172 -3.77 -5.14 15.51
C VAL A 172 -3.35 -3.94 14.68
N THR A 173 -2.78 -2.91 15.33
CA THR A 173 -2.06 -1.90 14.58
C THR A 173 -0.66 -2.44 14.28
N THR A 174 -0.29 -2.54 13.01
CA THR A 174 1.03 -3.01 12.63
C THR A 174 2.00 -1.85 12.50
N SER A 175 3.23 -2.05 12.94
CA SER A 175 4.29 -1.04 12.94
C SER A 175 5.30 -1.26 11.83
N GLY A 176 5.95 -0.19 11.40
CA GLY A 176 7.09 -0.24 10.49
C GLY A 176 6.75 -0.77 9.10
N HIS A 177 5.55 -0.49 8.59
CA HIS A 177 5.15 -0.87 7.23
C HIS A 177 6.15 -0.33 6.20
N HIS A 178 6.41 0.97 6.24
CA HIS A 178 7.37 1.63 5.33
C HIS A 178 8.84 1.29 5.61
N ALA A 179 9.12 0.55 6.68
CA ALA A 179 10.43 0.02 7.02
C ALA A 179 10.58 -1.49 6.70
N GLY A 180 9.68 -2.05 5.89
CA GLY A 180 9.68 -3.46 5.49
C GLY A 180 8.63 -4.30 6.21
N SER A 181 7.50 -3.71 6.61
CA SER A 181 6.36 -4.40 7.23
C SER A 181 6.76 -5.18 8.50
N LEU A 182 7.53 -4.55 9.38
CA LEU A 182 8.14 -5.20 10.55
C LEU A 182 7.09 -5.85 11.46
N GLY A 183 5.92 -5.23 11.64
CA GLY A 183 4.85 -5.76 12.48
C GLY A 183 4.28 -7.07 11.93
N THR A 184 3.99 -7.14 10.64
CA THR A 184 3.45 -8.34 10.00
C THR A 184 4.53 -9.39 9.75
N ALA A 185 5.77 -9.01 9.50
CA ALA A 185 6.90 -9.94 9.49
C ALA A 185 7.04 -10.65 10.84
N TRP A 186 6.89 -9.92 11.95
CA TRP A 186 6.87 -10.53 13.28
C TRP A 186 5.71 -11.52 13.45
N LEU A 187 4.50 -11.19 12.96
CA LEU A 187 3.37 -12.12 12.97
C LEU A 187 3.67 -13.41 12.20
N HIS A 188 4.28 -13.28 11.03
CA HIS A 188 4.73 -14.42 10.22
C HIS A 188 5.75 -15.29 10.94
N ASP A 189 6.79 -14.69 11.50
CA ASP A 189 7.86 -15.41 12.21
C ASP A 189 7.33 -16.13 13.45
N ASN A 190 6.33 -15.56 14.12
CA ASN A 190 5.70 -16.11 15.33
C ASN A 190 4.35 -16.80 15.04
N ARG A 191 4.03 -17.15 13.80
CA ARG A 191 2.71 -17.67 13.39
C ARG A 191 2.27 -18.93 14.16
N ALA A 192 3.20 -19.77 14.55
CA ALA A 192 2.91 -20.98 15.33
C ALA A 192 2.29 -20.69 16.72
N THR A 193 2.45 -19.48 17.22
CA THR A 193 1.88 -19.02 18.50
C THR A 193 0.90 -17.87 18.28
N ALA A 194 1.32 -16.83 17.58
CA ALA A 194 0.52 -15.62 17.39
C ALA A 194 -0.70 -15.84 16.49
N LEU A 195 -0.64 -16.77 15.55
CA LEU A 195 -1.73 -17.09 14.61
C LEU A 195 -2.27 -18.53 14.74
N ALA A 196 -1.89 -19.27 15.79
CA ALA A 196 -2.24 -20.67 15.96
C ALA A 196 -3.78 -20.93 15.89
N ASN A 197 -4.56 -20.04 16.48
CA ASN A 197 -6.01 -20.13 16.54
C ASN A 197 -6.73 -19.25 15.50
N THR A 198 -5.97 -18.54 14.65
CA THR A 198 -6.54 -17.63 13.66
C THR A 198 -7.23 -18.41 12.55
N VAL A 199 -8.46 -18.05 12.27
CA VAL A 199 -9.28 -18.66 11.20
C VAL A 199 -9.42 -17.73 10.00
N LEU A 200 -9.19 -16.42 10.21
CA LEU A 200 -9.25 -15.39 9.18
C LEU A 200 -8.36 -14.21 9.60
N ALA A 201 -7.59 -13.68 8.66
CA ALA A 201 -6.97 -12.37 8.76
C ALA A 201 -7.60 -11.39 7.76
N ILE A 202 -7.86 -10.16 8.20
CA ILE A 202 -8.37 -9.07 7.38
C ILE A 202 -7.35 -7.95 7.45
N ASN A 203 -6.81 -7.56 6.30
CA ASN A 203 -5.96 -6.38 6.21
C ASN A 203 -6.77 -5.18 5.70
N CYS A 204 -6.82 -4.14 6.51
CA CYS A 204 -7.42 -2.86 6.16
C CYS A 204 -6.31 -1.91 5.71
N GLU A 205 -6.12 -1.77 4.40
CA GLU A 205 -5.03 -0.98 3.85
C GLU A 205 -5.50 -0.25 2.60
N HIS A 206 -5.36 1.08 2.58
CA HIS A 206 -5.77 1.96 1.49
C HIS A 206 -7.22 1.69 1.01
N VAL A 207 -8.16 1.66 1.93
CA VAL A 207 -9.50 1.10 1.66
C VAL A 207 -10.48 2.08 1.04
N SER A 208 -10.17 3.37 1.02
CA SER A 208 -11.02 4.41 0.43
C SER A 208 -10.17 5.56 -0.12
N VAL A 209 -10.39 5.89 -1.37
CA VAL A 209 -9.80 7.07 -2.02
C VAL A 209 -10.70 7.52 -3.16
N THR A 210 -10.74 8.82 -3.43
CA THR A 210 -11.42 9.38 -4.58
C THR A 210 -10.62 9.17 -5.86
N GLN A 211 -11.30 8.98 -6.99
CA GLN A 211 -10.64 9.00 -8.30
C GLN A 211 -10.03 10.37 -8.58
N ALA A 212 -8.88 10.36 -9.22
CA ALA A 212 -8.25 11.55 -9.73
C ALA A 212 -8.17 11.52 -11.26
N TYR A 213 -8.26 12.69 -11.86
CA TYR A 213 -8.14 12.85 -13.31
C TYR A 213 -7.35 14.10 -13.67
N TYR A 214 -6.72 14.07 -14.83
CA TYR A 214 -6.05 15.23 -15.38
C TYR A 214 -7.05 16.16 -16.06
N ASP A 215 -7.05 17.44 -15.70
CA ASP A 215 -7.85 18.43 -16.38
C ASP A 215 -7.25 18.69 -17.77
N ARG A 216 -8.05 18.50 -18.82
CA ARG A 216 -7.57 18.70 -20.20
C ARG A 216 -7.29 20.17 -20.54
N ASN A 217 -7.87 21.09 -19.79
CA ASN A 217 -7.75 22.52 -20.01
C ASN A 217 -6.71 23.20 -19.15
N ALA A 218 -6.16 22.48 -18.16
CA ALA A 218 -5.13 22.99 -17.27
C ALA A 218 -4.22 21.83 -16.83
N PRO A 219 -2.92 22.08 -16.64
CA PRO A 219 -1.98 21.04 -16.19
C PRO A 219 -2.13 20.79 -14.68
N VAL A 220 -3.33 20.41 -14.24
CA VAL A 220 -3.66 20.15 -12.85
C VAL A 220 -4.34 18.80 -12.70
N LEU A 221 -4.07 18.17 -11.57
CA LEU A 221 -4.78 16.98 -11.12
C LEU A 221 -6.03 17.42 -10.33
N ARG A 222 -7.17 16.82 -10.63
CA ARG A 222 -8.42 17.06 -9.92
C ARG A 222 -8.95 15.78 -9.31
N LYS A 223 -9.54 15.87 -8.13
CA LYS A 223 -10.34 14.80 -7.56
C LYS A 223 -11.72 14.78 -8.18
N SER A 224 -12.31 13.61 -8.33
CA SER A 224 -13.72 13.43 -8.72
C SER A 224 -14.58 13.11 -7.49
N ASP A 225 -15.89 13.08 -7.66
CA ASP A 225 -16.82 12.60 -6.62
C ASP A 225 -16.93 11.07 -6.58
N ASN A 226 -16.28 10.37 -7.51
CA ASN A 226 -16.29 8.92 -7.57
C ASN A 226 -15.23 8.33 -6.63
N ILE A 227 -15.59 7.24 -5.99
CA ILE A 227 -14.65 6.44 -5.21
C ILE A 227 -13.96 5.45 -6.15
N ASP A 228 -12.65 5.33 -6.04
CA ASP A 228 -11.89 4.46 -6.92
C ASP A 228 -12.17 2.97 -6.66
N ALA A 229 -12.02 2.13 -7.70
CA ALA A 229 -12.19 0.69 -7.58
C ALA A 229 -11.01 0.08 -6.81
N ARG A 230 -11.29 -0.88 -5.92
CA ARG A 230 -10.26 -1.55 -5.10
C ARG A 230 -9.78 -2.80 -5.79
N ARG A 231 -8.48 -3.01 -5.78
CA ARG A 231 -7.89 -4.33 -5.97
C ARG A 231 -8.25 -5.21 -4.78
N TRP A 232 -8.39 -6.49 -4.99
CA TRP A 232 -8.78 -7.42 -3.94
C TRP A 232 -8.01 -8.73 -4.04
N TRP A 233 -7.83 -9.35 -2.90
CA TRP A 233 -7.14 -10.62 -2.80
C TRP A 233 -7.71 -11.47 -1.68
N VAL A 234 -7.76 -12.80 -1.88
CA VAL A 234 -8.24 -13.78 -0.92
C VAL A 234 -7.32 -14.99 -0.94
N ASN A 235 -6.76 -15.32 0.22
CA ASN A 235 -6.17 -16.63 0.47
C ASN A 235 -7.19 -17.51 1.18
N GLY A 236 -7.68 -18.56 0.52
CA GLY A 236 -8.66 -19.42 1.13
C GLY A 236 -9.44 -20.25 0.11
N SER A 237 -10.56 -20.77 0.58
CA SER A 237 -11.47 -21.53 -0.28
C SER A 237 -12.24 -20.60 -1.23
N GLY A 238 -12.78 -21.18 -2.32
CA GLY A 238 -13.72 -20.45 -3.18
C GLY A 238 -14.97 -19.97 -2.42
N ARG A 239 -15.33 -20.63 -1.31
CA ARG A 239 -16.41 -20.15 -0.43
C ARG A 239 -16.05 -18.84 0.26
N LEU A 240 -14.82 -18.71 0.77
CA LEU A 240 -14.33 -17.45 1.38
C LEU A 240 -14.31 -16.31 0.34
N ALA A 241 -13.81 -16.59 -0.86
CA ALA A 241 -13.82 -15.60 -1.94
C ALA A 241 -15.24 -15.14 -2.30
N SER A 242 -16.20 -16.07 -2.40
CA SER A 242 -17.61 -15.74 -2.66
C SER A 242 -18.24 -14.93 -1.53
N ILE A 243 -17.90 -15.22 -0.27
CA ILE A 243 -18.33 -14.43 0.89
C ILE A 243 -17.80 -13.00 0.81
N ALA A 244 -16.52 -12.85 0.54
CA ALA A 244 -15.87 -11.55 0.45
C ALA A 244 -16.49 -10.68 -0.66
N GLN A 245 -16.56 -11.21 -1.88
CA GLN A 245 -17.17 -10.51 -3.02
C GLN A 245 -18.65 -10.18 -2.78
N GLY A 246 -19.42 -11.12 -2.25
CA GLY A 246 -20.84 -10.92 -1.96
C GLY A 246 -21.06 -9.81 -0.92
N ALA A 247 -20.22 -9.76 0.13
CA ALA A 247 -20.27 -8.73 1.14
C ALA A 247 -19.91 -7.35 0.57
N TRP A 248 -18.82 -7.26 -0.17
CA TRP A 248 -18.41 -5.99 -0.80
C TRP A 248 -19.48 -5.47 -1.77
N LYS A 249 -19.98 -6.33 -2.65
CA LYS A 249 -21.06 -5.97 -3.58
C LYS A 249 -22.32 -5.51 -2.85
N MET A 250 -22.69 -6.15 -1.75
CA MET A 250 -23.87 -5.81 -0.96
C MET A 250 -23.84 -4.38 -0.44
N PHE A 251 -22.67 -3.86 -0.11
CA PHE A 251 -22.49 -2.52 0.44
C PHE A 251 -21.91 -1.51 -0.57
N GLY A 252 -21.91 -1.86 -1.87
CA GLY A 252 -21.50 -0.94 -2.92
C GLY A 252 -20.00 -0.68 -3.00
N VAL A 253 -19.17 -1.59 -2.44
CA VAL A 253 -17.73 -1.54 -2.62
C VAL A 253 -17.40 -1.95 -4.05
N THR A 254 -16.90 -1.01 -4.84
CA THR A 254 -16.42 -1.29 -6.21
C THR A 254 -15.06 -1.98 -6.14
N THR A 255 -14.93 -3.12 -6.81
CA THR A 255 -13.67 -3.86 -6.93
C THR A 255 -13.36 -4.10 -8.40
N TYR A 256 -12.09 -4.32 -8.72
CA TYR A 256 -11.73 -4.87 -10.02
C TYR A 256 -12.31 -6.28 -10.19
N ASP A 257 -12.60 -6.67 -11.43
CA ASP A 257 -13.21 -7.97 -11.74
C ASP A 257 -12.29 -9.15 -11.40
N THR A 258 -10.98 -8.95 -11.58
CA THR A 258 -9.98 -9.98 -11.39
C THR A 258 -9.34 -9.85 -10.00
N MET A 259 -9.27 -10.98 -9.29
CA MET A 259 -8.49 -11.08 -8.05
C MET A 259 -7.00 -10.96 -8.33
N GLU A 260 -6.28 -10.26 -7.45
CA GLU A 260 -4.82 -10.21 -7.50
C GLU A 260 -4.20 -11.60 -7.31
N ASN A 261 -3.08 -11.85 -7.97
CA ASN A 261 -2.36 -13.13 -7.83
C ASN A 261 -1.64 -13.26 -6.48
N ASN A 262 -1.25 -12.14 -5.88
CA ASN A 262 -0.52 -12.07 -4.62
C ASN A 262 -1.10 -10.97 -3.75
N ALA A 263 -0.96 -11.14 -2.45
CA ALA A 263 -1.24 -10.08 -1.50
C ALA A 263 -0.30 -8.88 -1.71
N SER A 264 -0.75 -7.71 -1.33
CA SER A 264 0.02 -6.47 -1.35
C SER A 264 0.18 -5.91 0.06
N GLY A 265 1.08 -4.94 0.22
CA GLY A 265 1.30 -4.25 1.49
C GLY A 265 1.62 -5.19 2.63
N ASP A 266 1.07 -4.91 3.79
CA ASP A 266 1.31 -5.66 5.02
C ASP A 266 0.90 -7.14 4.94
N MET A 267 -0.15 -7.46 4.17
CA MET A 267 -0.58 -8.85 4.01
C MET A 267 0.46 -9.72 3.28
N ARG A 268 1.35 -9.13 2.49
CA ARG A 268 2.37 -9.87 1.73
C ARG A 268 3.27 -10.73 2.63
N ALA A 269 3.57 -10.26 3.85
CA ALA A 269 4.44 -10.98 4.77
C ALA A 269 3.82 -12.26 5.31
N MET A 270 2.47 -12.34 5.36
CA MET A 270 1.75 -13.47 5.97
C MET A 270 0.66 -14.07 5.07
N ASP A 271 0.76 -13.88 3.77
CA ASP A 271 -0.28 -14.19 2.78
C ASP A 271 -0.70 -15.66 2.73
N ARG A 272 0.17 -16.57 3.20
CA ARG A 272 -0.07 -18.04 3.21
C ARG A 272 -0.24 -18.63 4.59
N ASP A 273 -0.13 -17.84 5.64
CA ASP A 273 -0.13 -18.35 7.01
C ASP A 273 -1.52 -18.76 7.48
N VAL A 274 -2.54 -18.01 7.10
CA VAL A 274 -3.94 -18.24 7.47
C VAL A 274 -4.88 -17.82 6.32
N PRO A 275 -6.14 -18.29 6.30
CA PRO A 275 -7.14 -17.71 5.41
C PRO A 275 -7.21 -16.20 5.58
N SER A 276 -7.19 -15.46 4.47
CA SER A 276 -7.06 -14.00 4.54
C SER A 276 -7.89 -13.31 3.46
N VAL A 277 -8.30 -12.07 3.74
CA VAL A 277 -8.95 -11.19 2.77
C VAL A 277 -8.34 -9.79 2.84
N GLN A 278 -8.23 -9.15 1.70
CA GLN A 278 -7.69 -7.81 1.56
C GLN A 278 -8.42 -7.05 0.46
N LEU A 279 -8.70 -5.77 0.73
CA LEU A 279 -8.92 -4.73 -0.26
C LEU A 279 -7.75 -3.77 -0.17
N ILE A 280 -7.29 -3.28 -1.29
CA ILE A 280 -6.25 -2.26 -1.35
C ILE A 280 -6.46 -1.39 -2.58
N GLU A 281 -6.23 -0.09 -2.45
CA GLU A 281 -6.28 0.83 -3.57
C GLU A 281 -4.91 1.47 -3.81
N SER A 282 -4.74 1.91 -5.04
CA SER A 282 -3.56 2.67 -5.46
C SER A 282 -4.01 3.93 -6.15
N SER A 283 -3.63 5.06 -5.59
CA SER A 283 -3.98 6.37 -6.10
C SER A 283 -2.73 7.16 -6.46
N VAL A 284 -2.90 8.17 -7.31
CA VAL A 284 -1.84 9.16 -7.59
C VAL A 284 -1.44 9.96 -6.36
N TYR A 285 -2.24 9.94 -5.30
CA TYR A 285 -1.94 10.59 -4.01
C TYR A 285 -1.01 9.75 -3.14
N TYR A 286 -0.80 8.49 -3.46
CA TYR A 286 0.02 7.56 -2.68
C TYR A 286 1.42 8.10 -2.44
N HIS A 287 1.84 8.11 -1.18
CA HIS A 287 3.13 8.62 -0.72
C HIS A 287 3.39 10.11 -1.10
N THR A 288 2.35 10.89 -1.25
CA THR A 288 2.47 12.33 -1.52
C THR A 288 2.02 13.18 -0.34
N ASP A 289 2.46 14.43 -0.31
CA ASP A 289 1.98 15.46 0.63
C ASP A 289 0.52 15.88 0.39
N HIS A 290 -0.12 15.32 -0.65
CA HIS A 290 -1.54 15.50 -0.99
C HIS A 290 -2.41 14.28 -0.62
N ASP A 291 -1.84 13.30 0.09
CA ASP A 291 -2.61 12.24 0.74
C ASP A 291 -3.24 12.79 2.04
N VAL A 292 -4.25 13.63 1.87
CA VAL A 292 -4.96 14.37 2.93
C VAL A 292 -6.39 13.87 3.09
N PRO A 293 -7.08 14.15 4.21
CA PRO A 293 -8.45 13.66 4.45
C PRO A 293 -9.44 13.95 3.33
N ASP A 294 -9.27 15.06 2.61
CA ASP A 294 -10.13 15.46 1.49
C ASP A 294 -10.18 14.45 0.33
N VAL A 295 -9.19 13.57 0.20
CA VAL A 295 -9.15 12.53 -0.84
C VAL A 295 -9.71 11.20 -0.37
N VAL A 296 -10.15 11.10 0.89
CA VAL A 296 -10.69 9.89 1.49
C VAL A 296 -12.19 10.04 1.76
N PRO A 297 -13.07 9.56 0.87
CA PRO A 297 -14.51 9.70 1.06
C PRO A 297 -15.04 8.83 2.21
N ASP A 298 -15.81 9.43 3.11
CA ASP A 298 -16.47 8.74 4.23
C ASP A 298 -17.36 7.59 3.76
N ALA A 299 -18.10 7.77 2.66
CA ALA A 299 -18.95 6.74 2.09
C ALA A 299 -18.16 5.48 1.70
N GLY A 300 -16.90 5.65 1.25
CA GLY A 300 -16.03 4.52 0.95
C GLY A 300 -15.56 3.79 2.21
N LEU A 301 -15.24 4.52 3.27
CA LEU A 301 -14.88 3.94 4.57
C LEU A 301 -16.05 3.14 5.16
N GLU A 302 -17.26 3.73 5.14
CA GLU A 302 -18.47 3.08 5.64
C GLU A 302 -18.78 1.79 4.85
N ALA A 303 -18.74 1.84 3.52
CA ALA A 303 -19.00 0.70 2.66
C ALA A 303 -18.05 -0.47 2.95
N VAL A 304 -16.76 -0.19 3.09
CA VAL A 304 -15.74 -1.21 3.39
C VAL A 304 -15.90 -1.74 4.82
N ALA A 305 -16.14 -0.89 5.81
CA ALA A 305 -16.38 -1.33 7.19
C ALA A 305 -17.58 -2.28 7.27
N ARG A 306 -18.68 -1.94 6.62
CA ARG A 306 -19.88 -2.80 6.53
C ARG A 306 -19.59 -4.11 5.80
N GLY A 307 -18.81 -4.05 4.71
CA GLY A 307 -18.36 -5.23 3.97
C GLY A 307 -17.55 -6.19 4.84
N TYR A 308 -16.55 -5.68 5.55
CA TYR A 308 -15.74 -6.50 6.46
C TYR A 308 -16.54 -7.00 7.67
N ALA A 309 -17.42 -6.20 8.26
CA ALA A 309 -18.33 -6.67 9.32
C ALA A 309 -19.17 -7.85 8.82
N LYS A 310 -19.71 -7.77 7.60
CA LYS A 310 -20.49 -8.86 7.00
C LYS A 310 -19.67 -10.12 6.74
N ILE A 311 -18.40 -9.98 6.32
CA ILE A 311 -17.48 -11.12 6.17
C ILE A 311 -17.26 -11.79 7.51
N ILE A 312 -16.98 -11.02 8.56
CA ILE A 312 -16.81 -11.52 9.93
C ILE A 312 -18.05 -12.28 10.40
N ASP A 313 -19.25 -11.71 10.23
CA ASP A 313 -20.51 -12.34 10.60
C ASP A 313 -20.71 -13.68 9.88
N GLN A 314 -20.48 -13.73 8.56
CA GLN A 314 -20.64 -14.96 7.80
C GLN A 314 -19.60 -16.02 8.17
N VAL A 315 -18.34 -15.60 8.35
CA VAL A 315 -17.26 -16.50 8.79
C VAL A 315 -17.53 -17.06 10.16
N ASN A 316 -18.12 -16.29 11.07
CA ASN A 316 -18.50 -16.75 12.42
C ASN A 316 -19.49 -17.92 12.41
N THR A 317 -20.23 -18.15 11.33
CA THR A 317 -21.16 -19.28 11.20
C THR A 317 -20.52 -20.55 10.62
N LEU A 318 -19.26 -20.47 10.15
CA LEU A 318 -18.59 -21.54 9.43
C LEU A 318 -17.46 -22.17 10.25
N GLU A 319 -17.22 -23.45 10.01
CA GLU A 319 -16.05 -24.15 10.54
C GLU A 319 -14.77 -23.72 9.80
N LYS A 320 -13.63 -23.69 10.51
CA LYS A 320 -12.32 -23.31 9.93
C LYS A 320 -12.01 -24.06 8.66
N ALA A 321 -12.29 -25.37 8.60
CA ALA A 321 -12.02 -26.19 7.44
C ALA A 321 -12.70 -25.72 6.14
N VAL A 322 -13.84 -25.04 6.24
CA VAL A 322 -14.56 -24.47 5.08
C VAL A 322 -13.83 -23.29 4.47
N LEU A 323 -13.00 -22.61 5.26
CA LEU A 323 -12.27 -21.40 4.84
C LEU A 323 -10.92 -21.72 4.21
N LEU A 324 -10.36 -22.90 4.48
CA LEU A 324 -9.04 -23.29 4.00
C LEU A 324 -9.02 -23.49 2.48
N PRO A 325 -7.93 -23.16 1.81
CA PRO A 325 -7.75 -23.48 0.39
C PRO A 325 -7.86 -25.00 0.20
N LYS A 326 -8.49 -25.44 -0.90
CA LYS A 326 -8.46 -26.85 -1.27
C LYS A 326 -7.02 -27.27 -1.57
N ALA A 327 -6.58 -28.37 -0.97
CA ALA A 327 -5.31 -28.96 -1.34
C ALA A 327 -5.26 -29.17 -2.88
N PRO A 328 -4.12 -28.89 -3.54
CA PRO A 328 -3.98 -29.22 -4.95
C PRO A 328 -4.36 -30.69 -5.16
N GLN A 329 -5.30 -30.96 -6.02
CA GLN A 329 -5.57 -32.37 -6.42
C GLN A 329 -4.28 -32.89 -7.03
N SER A 330 -3.69 -33.89 -6.39
CA SER A 330 -2.57 -34.65 -7.00
C SER A 330 -3.07 -35.15 -8.34
N SER A 331 -2.55 -34.60 -9.43
CA SER A 331 -2.78 -35.16 -10.74
C SER A 331 -2.12 -36.52 -10.76
N SER A 332 -2.89 -37.56 -10.49
CA SER A 332 -2.50 -38.96 -10.79
C SER A 332 -2.54 -39.11 -12.32
N SER A 333 -1.56 -38.55 -13.00
CA SER A 333 -1.24 -38.96 -14.34
C SER A 333 -0.42 -40.26 -14.25
N ALA A 334 -1.06 -41.38 -14.00
CA ALA A 334 -0.56 -42.62 -14.51
C ALA A 334 -0.54 -42.46 -16.04
N ARG A 335 0.63 -42.24 -16.60
CA ARG A 335 0.84 -42.46 -18.03
C ARG A 335 0.90 -43.98 -18.24
N PRO A 336 0.22 -44.50 -19.27
CA PRO A 336 0.31 -45.89 -19.66
C PRO A 336 1.70 -46.25 -20.18
#